data_c7921414f7e0a79ec50a9ed1c8e11ee6
#
_entry.id   c7921414f7e0a79ec50a9ed1c8e11ee6
#
_cell.length_a   1.000
_cell.length_b   1.000
_cell.length_c   1.000
_cell.angle_alpha   90.00
_cell.angle_beta   90.00
_cell.angle_gamma   90.00
#
_symmetry.space_group_name_H-M   'P 1'
#
loop_
_entity.id
_entity.type
_entity.pdbx_description
1 polymer ?
#
loop_
_entity_poly.entity_id
_entity_poly.type
_entity_poly.pdbx_seq_one_letter_code
_entity_poly.pdbx_strand_id
1 'polypeptide(L)'
;TCSVRVSALSDRRKQYLHREIETLSAYELLDKKNIEELNSTGYLLRHKKTGARVALMENDDENKVFSIAFRTTPKNSTGVPHILEHSVLCGSREFPLKDPFVELVKGSLNSFLNAMTYPDKTCYPVASCNDQDFQNLMHVYMDAVFYPNIYQNDKTFRQEGWSYKLDDPDGELTISGVVYNEMKGAFSSPEGVLDRVVLNSLFPDNAYSVESGGGPEVIPELTYEQFLDFHRKYYHPSNSYIYI
;
A
#
# COMPACT_ATOMS: atom_id res chain seq x y z
N THR A 1 -43.06 -14.60 0.49
CA THR A 1 -42.76 -14.91 -0.94
C THR A 1 -41.63 -14.02 -1.51
N CYS A 2 -41.26 -12.94 -0.83
CA CYS A 2 -40.15 -12.06 -1.30
C CYS A 2 -38.76 -12.56 -0.82
N SER A 3 -38.67 -13.14 0.37
CA SER A 3 -37.40 -13.65 0.94
C SER A 3 -36.81 -14.85 0.18
N VAL A 4 -37.67 -15.71 -0.36
CA VAL A 4 -37.25 -16.91 -1.10
C VAL A 4 -36.67 -16.55 -2.48
N ARG A 5 -37.07 -15.43 -3.10
CA ARG A 5 -36.54 -14.99 -4.36
C ARG A 5 -35.17 -14.30 -4.22
N VAL A 6 -34.89 -13.66 -3.09
CA VAL A 6 -33.61 -12.99 -2.82
C VAL A 6 -32.53 -14.02 -2.54
N SER A 7 -32.82 -15.09 -1.76
CA SER A 7 -31.87 -16.17 -1.51
C SER A 7 -31.51 -16.96 -2.77
N ALA A 8 -32.50 -17.25 -3.64
CA ALA A 8 -32.25 -17.96 -4.90
C ALA A 8 -31.44 -17.14 -5.93
N LEU A 9 -31.49 -15.81 -5.86
CA LEU A 9 -30.66 -14.92 -6.69
C LEU A 9 -29.23 -14.83 -6.16
N SER A 10 -29.03 -14.86 -4.83
CA SER A 10 -27.70 -14.91 -4.21
C SER A 10 -26.98 -16.21 -4.55
N ASP A 11 -27.66 -17.36 -4.43
CA ASP A 11 -27.07 -18.66 -4.73
C ASP A 11 -26.73 -18.83 -6.22
N ARG A 12 -27.51 -18.24 -7.13
CA ARG A 12 -27.16 -18.24 -8.56
C ARG A 12 -25.96 -17.34 -8.86
N ARG A 13 -25.83 -16.16 -8.23
CA ARG A 13 -24.65 -15.31 -8.38
C ARG A 13 -23.39 -15.99 -7.85
N LYS A 14 -23.44 -16.64 -6.68
CA LYS A 14 -22.34 -17.44 -6.13
C LYS A 14 -21.93 -18.56 -7.10
N GLN A 15 -22.86 -19.26 -7.71
CA GLN A 15 -22.58 -20.35 -8.64
C GLN A 15 -21.93 -19.87 -9.96
N TYR A 16 -22.22 -18.64 -10.40
CA TYR A 16 -21.56 -18.03 -11.57
C TYR A 16 -20.14 -17.62 -11.24
N LEU A 17 -19.89 -16.99 -10.11
CA LEU A 17 -18.54 -16.57 -9.65
C LEU A 17 -17.60 -17.77 -9.48
N HIS A 18 -18.03 -18.87 -8.90
CA HIS A 18 -17.22 -20.09 -8.75
C HIS A 18 -16.72 -20.65 -10.08
N ARG A 19 -17.55 -20.63 -11.13
CA ARG A 19 -17.14 -21.11 -12.48
C ARG A 19 -16.18 -20.15 -13.16
N GLU A 20 -16.29 -18.85 -12.93
CA GLU A 20 -15.44 -17.86 -13.57
C GLU A 20 -14.03 -17.85 -12.99
N ILE A 21 -13.82 -18.00 -11.68
CA ILE A 21 -12.50 -18.03 -11.05
C ILE A 21 -11.67 -19.20 -11.57
N GLU A 22 -12.25 -20.39 -11.66
CA GLU A 22 -11.58 -21.60 -12.16
C GLU A 22 -11.26 -21.54 -13.67
N THR A 23 -11.94 -20.67 -14.42
CA THR A 23 -11.76 -20.49 -15.87
C THR A 23 -10.85 -19.33 -16.25
N LEU A 24 -10.34 -18.56 -15.30
CA LEU A 24 -9.44 -17.43 -15.56
C LEU A 24 -8.12 -17.89 -16.18
N SER A 25 -8.00 -17.76 -17.51
CA SER A 25 -6.86 -18.27 -18.28
C SER A 25 -5.51 -17.64 -17.88
N ALA A 26 -5.53 -16.38 -17.38
CA ALA A 26 -4.33 -15.64 -16.95
C ALA A 26 -3.81 -16.08 -15.58
N TYR A 27 -4.62 -16.84 -14.81
CA TYR A 27 -4.28 -17.25 -13.46
C TYR A 27 -4.18 -18.78 -13.35
N GLU A 28 -3.44 -19.22 -12.36
CA GLU A 28 -3.36 -20.60 -11.90
C GLU A 28 -3.95 -20.65 -10.49
N LEU A 29 -4.93 -21.51 -10.26
CA LEU A 29 -5.46 -21.78 -8.92
C LEU A 29 -4.46 -22.67 -8.19
N LEU A 30 -3.87 -22.14 -7.10
CA LEU A 30 -2.90 -22.87 -6.27
C LEU A 30 -3.57 -23.63 -5.13
N ASP A 31 -4.60 -23.01 -4.53
CA ASP A 31 -5.34 -23.59 -3.42
C ASP A 31 -6.76 -23.03 -3.35
N LYS A 32 -7.69 -23.84 -2.81
CA LYS A 32 -9.08 -23.48 -2.52
C LYS A 32 -9.49 -24.09 -1.20
N LYS A 33 -10.00 -23.28 -0.28
CA LYS A 33 -10.37 -23.74 1.05
C LYS A 33 -11.69 -23.11 1.50
N ASN A 34 -12.62 -23.94 2.00
CA ASN A 34 -13.75 -23.46 2.76
C ASN A 34 -13.32 -23.13 4.18
N ILE A 35 -13.65 -21.93 4.67
CA ILE A 35 -13.31 -21.42 6.00
C ILE A 35 -14.64 -21.24 6.75
N GLU A 36 -15.05 -22.28 7.44
CA GLU A 36 -16.37 -22.34 8.10
C GLU A 36 -16.55 -21.25 9.16
N GLU A 37 -15.47 -20.95 9.91
CA GLU A 37 -15.46 -19.93 10.98
C GLU A 37 -15.76 -18.52 10.45
N LEU A 38 -15.46 -18.25 9.17
CA LEU A 38 -15.68 -16.97 8.50
C LEU A 38 -16.85 -17.01 7.51
N ASN A 39 -17.54 -18.15 7.39
CA ASN A 39 -18.57 -18.38 6.36
C ASN A 39 -18.06 -17.94 4.95
N SER A 40 -16.81 -18.27 4.64
CA SER A 40 -16.11 -17.78 3.45
C SER A 40 -15.45 -18.91 2.66
N THR A 41 -15.26 -18.70 1.38
CA THR A 41 -14.39 -19.55 0.54
C THR A 41 -13.14 -18.75 0.13
N GLY A 42 -11.97 -19.25 0.50
CA GLY A 42 -10.69 -18.67 0.12
C GLY A 42 -10.12 -19.33 -1.13
N TYR A 43 -9.58 -18.52 -2.04
CA TYR A 43 -8.84 -18.96 -3.22
C TYR A 43 -7.46 -18.32 -3.22
N LEU A 44 -6.42 -19.12 -3.47
CA LEU A 44 -5.08 -18.64 -3.70
C LEU A 44 -4.74 -18.79 -5.18
N LEU A 45 -4.52 -17.68 -5.85
CA LEU A 45 -4.22 -17.61 -7.27
C LEU A 45 -2.80 -17.09 -7.51
N ARG A 46 -2.21 -17.52 -8.63
CA ARG A 46 -0.95 -16.97 -9.15
C ARG A 46 -1.15 -16.48 -10.57
N HIS A 47 -0.82 -15.22 -10.84
CA HIS A 47 -0.82 -14.69 -12.20
C HIS A 47 0.31 -15.31 -13.01
N LYS A 48 0.01 -16.04 -14.09
CA LYS A 48 0.96 -16.86 -14.84
C LYS A 48 2.14 -16.08 -15.42
N LYS A 49 1.88 -14.85 -15.90
CA LYS A 49 2.91 -14.03 -16.55
C LYS A 49 3.86 -13.35 -15.57
N THR A 50 3.36 -12.88 -14.43
CA THR A 50 4.15 -12.03 -13.51
C THR A 50 4.51 -12.73 -12.21
N GLY A 51 3.84 -13.83 -11.87
CA GLY A 51 4.00 -14.50 -10.58
C GLY A 51 3.29 -13.81 -9.40
N ALA A 52 2.54 -12.73 -9.64
CA ALA A 52 1.77 -12.05 -8.59
C ALA A 52 0.83 -13.02 -7.88
N ARG A 53 0.76 -12.94 -6.56
CA ARG A 53 -0.12 -13.78 -5.73
C ARG A 53 -1.38 -13.02 -5.38
N VAL A 54 -2.53 -13.67 -5.57
CA VAL A 54 -3.85 -13.11 -5.24
C VAL A 54 -4.55 -14.06 -4.30
N ALA A 55 -4.88 -13.58 -3.12
CA ALA A 55 -5.79 -14.22 -2.19
C ALA A 55 -7.17 -13.59 -2.35
N LEU A 56 -8.15 -14.39 -2.76
CA LEU A 56 -9.52 -13.94 -2.91
C LEU A 56 -10.39 -14.62 -1.86
N MET A 57 -11.16 -13.81 -1.13
CA MET A 57 -12.11 -14.26 -0.11
C MET A 57 -13.53 -13.98 -0.56
N GLU A 58 -14.29 -15.04 -0.79
CA GLU A 58 -15.70 -14.94 -1.17
C GLU A 58 -16.60 -15.18 0.05
N ASN A 59 -17.46 -14.20 0.37
CA ASN A 59 -18.44 -14.27 1.43
C ASN A 59 -19.68 -13.40 1.14
N ASP A 60 -20.53 -13.21 2.15
CA ASP A 60 -21.77 -12.42 2.03
C ASP A 60 -21.60 -10.95 2.48
N ASP A 61 -20.39 -10.48 2.79
CA ASP A 61 -20.15 -9.10 3.16
C ASP A 61 -20.30 -8.18 1.95
N GLU A 62 -21.07 -7.11 2.11
CA GLU A 62 -21.25 -6.10 1.07
C GLU A 62 -20.02 -5.18 0.94
N ASN A 63 -19.18 -5.09 1.99
CA ASN A 63 -18.00 -4.26 2.03
C ASN A 63 -16.82 -4.98 1.36
N LYS A 64 -16.56 -4.64 0.12
CA LYS A 64 -15.47 -5.21 -0.68
C LYS A 64 -14.14 -4.57 -0.30
N VAL A 65 -13.15 -5.40 -0.07
CA VAL A 65 -11.80 -4.98 0.31
C VAL A 65 -10.82 -5.34 -0.80
N PHE A 66 -9.96 -4.41 -1.17
CA PHE A 66 -8.78 -4.65 -1.98
C PHE A 66 -7.55 -4.20 -1.20
N SER A 67 -6.51 -5.00 -1.19
CA SER A 67 -5.21 -4.58 -0.67
C SER A 67 -4.11 -5.11 -1.57
N ILE A 68 -3.18 -4.23 -1.94
CA ILE A 68 -1.92 -4.67 -2.56
C ILE A 68 -0.78 -4.37 -1.60
N ALA A 69 0.06 -5.36 -1.36
CA ALA A 69 1.22 -5.25 -0.47
C ALA A 69 2.49 -5.69 -1.21
N PHE A 70 3.61 -5.05 -0.85
CA PHE A 70 4.93 -5.41 -1.32
C PHE A 70 5.84 -5.71 -0.14
N ARG A 71 6.74 -6.68 -0.29
CA ARG A 71 7.81 -6.88 0.68
C ARG A 71 8.89 -5.82 0.46
N THR A 72 8.91 -4.80 1.32
CA THR A 72 9.76 -3.60 1.21
C THR A 72 10.80 -3.55 2.33
N THR A 73 11.67 -4.54 2.38
CA THR A 73 12.67 -4.69 3.43
C THR A 73 13.74 -3.58 3.32
N PRO A 74 13.82 -2.64 4.27
CA PRO A 74 14.84 -1.59 4.27
C PRO A 74 16.21 -2.14 4.65
N LYS A 75 17.27 -1.42 4.26
CA LYS A 75 18.66 -1.73 4.63
C LYS A 75 19.24 -0.77 5.65
N ASN A 76 18.60 0.36 5.85
CA ASN A 76 18.99 1.43 6.76
C ASN A 76 17.76 2.22 7.21
N SER A 77 17.96 3.17 8.11
CA SER A 77 16.91 3.99 8.69
C SER A 77 16.61 5.28 7.92
N THR A 78 16.84 5.32 6.59
CA THR A 78 16.52 6.52 5.76
C THR A 78 15.03 6.70 5.49
N GLY A 79 14.19 5.75 5.89
CA GLY A 79 12.75 5.84 5.71
C GLY A 79 12.27 5.70 4.26
N VAL A 80 13.09 5.15 3.38
CA VAL A 80 12.73 5.03 1.94
C VAL A 80 11.43 4.28 1.70
N PRO A 81 11.04 3.20 2.47
CA PRO A 81 9.74 2.57 2.29
C PRO A 81 8.57 3.51 2.61
N HIS A 82 8.68 4.31 3.66
CA HIS A 82 7.65 5.24 4.12
C HIS A 82 7.52 6.43 3.16
N ILE A 83 8.64 7.01 2.74
CA ILE A 83 8.64 8.09 1.74
C ILE A 83 8.04 7.61 0.41
N LEU A 84 8.30 6.37 -0.01
CA LEU A 84 7.66 5.79 -1.19
C LEU A 84 6.17 5.54 -0.99
N GLU A 85 5.75 5.11 0.20
CA GLU A 85 4.34 4.93 0.52
C GLU A 85 3.54 6.19 0.21
N HIS A 86 4.00 7.35 0.72
CA HIS A 86 3.39 8.64 0.44
C HIS A 86 3.51 9.02 -1.05
N SER A 87 4.72 8.89 -1.60
CA SER A 87 5.05 9.43 -2.92
C SER A 87 4.34 8.76 -4.09
N VAL A 88 4.08 7.44 -4.02
CA VAL A 88 3.36 6.73 -5.10
C VAL A 88 1.91 7.19 -5.23
N LEU A 89 1.32 7.70 -4.15
CA LEU A 89 -0.03 8.25 -4.12
C LEU A 89 -0.13 9.71 -4.58
N CYS A 90 1.00 10.36 -4.90
CA CYS A 90 1.05 11.75 -5.37
C CYS A 90 0.92 11.92 -6.89
N GLY A 91 0.26 10.99 -7.57
CA GLY A 91 0.01 11.00 -9.00
C GLY A 91 0.65 9.85 -9.75
N SER A 92 -0.02 9.40 -10.78
CA SER A 92 0.38 8.23 -11.56
C SER A 92 0.13 8.46 -13.06
N ARG A 93 0.47 7.47 -13.87
CA ARG A 93 0.38 7.52 -15.33
C ARG A 93 -1.02 7.88 -15.84
N GLU A 94 -2.06 7.20 -15.32
CA GLU A 94 -3.45 7.42 -15.73
C GLU A 94 -4.14 8.49 -14.89
N PHE A 95 -3.63 8.77 -13.70
CA PHE A 95 -4.15 9.77 -12.77
C PHE A 95 -3.08 10.83 -12.44
N PRO A 96 -2.69 11.69 -13.39
CA PRO A 96 -1.59 12.66 -13.24
C PRO A 96 -1.98 13.89 -12.41
N LEU A 97 -2.81 13.72 -11.40
CA LEU A 97 -3.22 14.76 -10.45
C LEU A 97 -2.12 14.95 -9.40
N LYS A 98 -2.05 16.14 -8.81
CA LYS A 98 -1.05 16.43 -7.76
C LYS A 98 -1.27 15.57 -6.52
N ASP A 99 -2.52 15.27 -6.18
CA ASP A 99 -2.89 14.53 -4.99
C ASP A 99 -4.20 13.75 -5.25
N PRO A 100 -4.13 12.66 -6.03
CA PRO A 100 -5.30 11.84 -6.32
C PRO A 100 -5.85 11.16 -5.06
N PHE A 101 -5.03 10.92 -4.04
CA PHE A 101 -5.45 10.34 -2.77
C PHE A 101 -6.45 11.25 -2.04
N VAL A 102 -6.16 12.56 -1.93
CA VAL A 102 -7.08 13.53 -1.29
C VAL A 102 -8.38 13.65 -2.07
N GLU A 103 -8.32 13.60 -3.40
CA GLU A 103 -9.53 13.61 -4.23
C GLU A 103 -10.39 12.36 -4.02
N LEU A 104 -9.77 11.19 -3.85
CA LEU A 104 -10.48 9.95 -3.51
C LEU A 104 -11.12 10.02 -2.12
N VAL A 105 -10.41 10.52 -1.11
CA VAL A 105 -10.95 10.69 0.25
C VAL A 105 -12.22 11.55 0.23
N LYS A 106 -12.25 12.60 -0.60
CA LYS A 106 -13.37 13.54 -0.66
C LYS A 106 -14.50 13.09 -1.58
N GLY A 107 -14.18 12.38 -2.66
CA GLY A 107 -15.10 12.15 -3.78
C GLY A 107 -15.59 10.72 -3.94
N SER A 108 -14.95 9.72 -3.33
CA SER A 108 -15.36 8.33 -3.43
C SER A 108 -16.33 7.91 -2.31
N LEU A 109 -16.99 6.78 -2.51
CA LEU A 109 -17.88 6.14 -1.51
C LEU A 109 -17.10 5.12 -0.65
N ASN A 110 -15.80 5.35 -0.47
CA ASN A 110 -14.96 4.45 0.30
C ASN A 110 -15.47 4.28 1.73
N SER A 111 -15.40 3.05 2.22
CA SER A 111 -15.59 2.72 3.64
C SER A 111 -14.26 2.67 4.38
N PHE A 112 -13.16 2.47 3.65
CA PHE A 112 -11.79 2.51 4.15
C PHE A 112 -10.81 2.88 3.03
N LEU A 113 -9.85 3.74 3.34
CA LEU A 113 -8.81 4.17 2.40
C LEU A 113 -7.56 4.53 3.20
N ASN A 114 -6.45 3.82 2.95
CA ASN A 114 -5.21 4.05 3.67
C ASN A 114 -3.99 3.55 2.87
N ALA A 115 -2.80 3.86 3.40
CA ALA A 115 -1.53 3.23 3.09
C ALA A 115 -0.77 3.04 4.40
N MET A 116 0.07 2.02 4.50
CA MET A 116 0.75 1.66 5.75
C MET A 116 2.11 1.04 5.48
N THR A 117 3.14 1.60 6.10
CA THR A 117 4.50 1.04 6.11
C THR A 117 4.77 0.29 7.42
N TYR A 118 5.12 -0.98 7.28
CA TYR A 118 5.57 -1.87 8.35
C TYR A 118 7.08 -2.10 8.25
N PRO A 119 7.71 -2.74 9.23
CA PRO A 119 9.15 -2.99 9.19
C PRO A 119 9.65 -3.76 7.96
N ASP A 120 8.83 -4.61 7.36
CA ASP A 120 9.22 -5.51 6.27
C ASP A 120 8.30 -5.46 5.03
N LYS A 121 7.22 -4.68 5.08
CA LYS A 121 6.23 -4.56 3.98
C LYS A 121 5.57 -3.21 3.96
N THR A 122 5.02 -2.85 2.80
CA THR A 122 4.14 -1.69 2.62
C THR A 122 2.83 -2.15 2.00
N CYS A 123 1.70 -1.73 2.57
CA CYS A 123 0.36 -2.15 2.19
C CYS A 123 -0.50 -0.96 1.77
N TYR A 124 -1.33 -1.16 0.76
CA TYR A 124 -2.24 -0.17 0.19
C TYR A 124 -3.66 -0.73 0.18
N PRO A 125 -4.40 -0.68 1.31
CA PRO A 125 -5.76 -1.17 1.44
C PRO A 125 -6.79 -0.12 1.09
N VAL A 126 -7.87 -0.57 0.41
CA VAL A 126 -9.08 0.22 0.16
C VAL A 126 -10.31 -0.66 0.34
N ALA A 127 -11.45 -0.07 0.69
CA ALA A 127 -12.71 -0.77 0.76
C ALA A 127 -13.89 0.13 0.36
N SER A 128 -14.90 -0.48 -0.25
CA SER A 128 -16.16 0.18 -0.60
C SER A 128 -17.31 -0.83 -0.69
N CYS A 129 -18.50 -0.42 -0.25
CA CYS A 129 -19.73 -1.18 -0.47
C CYS A 129 -20.28 -1.01 -1.88
N ASN A 130 -19.86 0.02 -2.62
CA ASN A 130 -20.30 0.29 -3.98
C ASN A 130 -19.38 -0.39 -5.00
N ASP A 131 -19.94 -1.20 -5.91
CA ASP A 131 -19.18 -1.99 -6.88
C ASP A 131 -18.35 -1.14 -7.84
N GLN A 132 -18.93 -0.06 -8.35
CA GLN A 132 -18.23 0.82 -9.30
C GLN A 132 -17.11 1.60 -8.62
N ASP A 133 -17.38 2.11 -7.42
CA ASP A 133 -16.39 2.82 -6.61
C ASP A 133 -15.23 1.90 -6.21
N PHE A 134 -15.52 0.68 -5.80
CA PHE A 134 -14.52 -0.34 -5.49
C PHE A 134 -13.58 -0.62 -6.68
N GLN A 135 -14.14 -0.79 -7.89
CA GLN A 135 -13.35 -0.97 -9.11
C GLN A 135 -12.48 0.25 -9.43
N ASN A 136 -13.02 1.46 -9.26
CA ASN A 136 -12.28 2.70 -9.45
C ASN A 136 -11.12 2.83 -8.45
N LEU A 137 -11.37 2.58 -7.18
CA LEU A 137 -10.35 2.60 -6.12
C LEU A 137 -9.23 1.61 -6.40
N MET A 138 -9.58 0.37 -6.75
CA MET A 138 -8.61 -0.66 -7.11
C MET A 138 -7.75 -0.23 -8.33
N HIS A 139 -8.37 0.35 -9.36
CA HIS A 139 -7.67 0.82 -10.55
C HIS A 139 -6.68 1.95 -10.20
N VAL A 140 -7.12 2.95 -9.45
CA VAL A 140 -6.25 4.07 -9.03
C VAL A 140 -5.06 3.59 -8.22
N TYR A 141 -5.28 2.69 -7.24
CA TYR A 141 -4.21 2.16 -6.42
C TYR A 141 -3.23 1.28 -7.20
N MET A 142 -3.73 0.46 -8.13
CA MET A 142 -2.87 -0.35 -9.00
C MET A 142 -2.00 0.51 -9.91
N ASP A 143 -2.56 1.57 -10.52
CA ASP A 143 -1.77 2.49 -11.35
C ASP A 143 -0.77 3.30 -10.52
N ALA A 144 -1.18 3.76 -9.33
CA ALA A 144 -0.32 4.49 -8.41
C ALA A 144 0.93 3.69 -8.00
N VAL A 145 0.77 2.44 -7.56
CA VAL A 145 1.91 1.66 -7.07
C VAL A 145 2.84 1.16 -8.17
N PHE A 146 2.32 0.87 -9.38
CA PHE A 146 3.13 0.33 -10.47
C PHE A 146 3.66 1.40 -11.43
N TYR A 147 2.96 2.52 -11.57
CA TYR A 147 3.28 3.57 -12.56
C TYR A 147 3.23 4.97 -11.96
N PRO A 148 3.85 5.21 -10.78
CA PRO A 148 3.83 6.52 -10.15
C PRO A 148 4.62 7.55 -10.96
N ASN A 149 4.24 8.82 -10.85
CA ASN A 149 4.91 9.94 -11.53
C ASN A 149 6.26 10.34 -10.90
N ILE A 150 6.73 9.60 -9.91
CA ILE A 150 7.99 9.86 -9.19
C ILE A 150 9.22 9.88 -10.06
N TYR A 151 9.16 9.33 -11.28
CA TYR A 151 10.27 9.28 -12.24
C TYR A 151 10.41 10.52 -13.10
N GLN A 152 9.43 11.42 -13.12
CA GLN A 152 9.40 12.59 -13.98
C GLN A 152 10.31 13.72 -13.44
N ASN A 153 10.36 13.88 -12.14
CA ASN A 153 11.17 14.88 -11.43
C ASN A 153 11.23 14.55 -9.93
N ASP A 154 12.10 15.25 -9.21
CA ASP A 154 12.35 15.04 -7.78
C ASP A 154 11.39 15.80 -6.83
N LYS A 155 10.37 16.49 -7.36
CA LYS A 155 9.51 17.37 -6.55
C LYS A 155 8.73 16.60 -5.50
N THR A 156 8.13 15.45 -5.87
CA THR A 156 7.39 14.59 -4.94
C THR A 156 8.32 14.06 -3.84
N PHE A 157 9.52 13.58 -4.23
CA PHE A 157 10.52 13.14 -3.26
C PHE A 157 10.91 14.26 -2.27
N ARG A 158 11.09 15.50 -2.76
CA ARG A 158 11.42 16.65 -1.90
C ARG A 158 10.26 17.07 -1.00
N GLN A 159 9.03 16.96 -1.48
CA GLN A 159 7.82 17.27 -0.71
C GLN A 159 7.56 16.22 0.37
N GLU A 160 7.51 14.94 -0.02
CA GLU A 160 7.14 13.86 0.88
C GLU A 160 8.32 13.41 1.77
N GLY A 161 9.51 13.33 1.22
CA GLY A 161 10.70 12.89 1.95
C GLY A 161 11.35 14.02 2.75
N TRP A 162 12.27 14.74 2.10
CA TRP A 162 12.98 15.85 2.72
C TRP A 162 13.54 16.85 1.70
N SER A 163 13.67 18.10 2.11
CA SER A 163 14.37 19.15 1.37
C SER A 163 14.86 20.23 2.31
N TYR A 164 15.84 21.00 1.85
CA TYR A 164 16.22 22.22 2.56
C TYR A 164 15.12 23.28 2.43
N LYS A 165 14.86 23.97 3.54
CA LYS A 165 13.90 25.07 3.63
C LYS A 165 14.58 26.30 4.22
N LEU A 166 14.42 27.43 3.54
CA LEU A 166 14.85 28.74 3.98
C LEU A 166 13.64 29.67 3.98
N ASP A 167 13.16 30.02 5.14
CA ASP A 167 11.96 30.87 5.29
C ASP A 167 12.27 32.37 5.16
N ASP A 168 13.48 32.76 5.54
CA ASP A 168 14.01 34.12 5.45
C ASP A 168 15.41 34.07 4.81
N PRO A 169 15.73 34.95 3.84
CA PRO A 169 17.07 35.00 3.21
C PRO A 169 18.22 35.10 4.20
N ASP A 170 18.01 35.75 5.35
CA ASP A 170 18.98 35.88 6.44
C ASP A 170 18.80 34.85 7.56
N GLY A 171 17.85 33.92 7.40
CA GLY A 171 17.48 32.92 8.39
C GLY A 171 18.36 31.67 8.36
N GLU A 172 18.10 30.77 9.31
CA GLU A 172 18.75 29.48 9.39
C GLU A 172 18.19 28.52 8.34
N LEU A 173 19.09 27.78 7.66
CA LEU A 173 18.71 26.70 6.74
C LEU A 173 18.20 25.51 7.55
N THR A 174 16.95 25.13 7.31
CA THR A 174 16.28 24.01 8.00
C THR A 174 15.97 22.87 7.04
N ILE A 175 15.60 21.72 7.58
CA ILE A 175 15.11 20.57 6.83
C ILE A 175 13.61 20.43 7.04
N SER A 176 12.87 20.18 5.97
CA SER A 176 11.42 19.98 5.99
C SER A 176 11.03 18.88 4.98
N GLY A 177 9.93 18.22 5.24
CA GLY A 177 9.32 17.19 4.41
C GLY A 177 8.17 16.58 5.17
N VAL A 178 7.19 15.99 4.48
CA VAL A 178 6.02 15.42 5.15
C VAL A 178 6.45 14.30 6.09
N VAL A 179 7.09 13.25 5.56
CA VAL A 179 7.59 12.13 6.37
C VAL A 179 8.65 12.56 7.37
N TYR A 180 9.57 13.45 6.98
CA TYR A 180 10.58 13.98 7.91
C TYR A 180 9.94 14.62 9.13
N ASN A 181 8.93 15.48 8.95
CA ASN A 181 8.25 16.17 10.04
C ASN A 181 7.40 15.20 10.89
N GLU A 182 6.74 14.23 10.25
CA GLU A 182 5.99 13.18 10.94
C GLU A 182 6.90 12.36 11.85
N MET A 183 8.05 11.92 11.34
CA MET A 183 9.00 11.13 12.12
C MET A 183 9.66 11.95 13.24
N LYS A 184 9.90 13.25 13.05
CA LYS A 184 10.30 14.13 14.17
C LYS A 184 9.26 14.11 15.28
N GLY A 185 7.97 14.14 14.93
CA GLY A 185 6.88 14.00 15.90
C GLY A 185 6.90 12.64 16.60
N ALA A 186 7.03 11.54 15.84
CA ALA A 186 7.08 10.19 16.38
C ALA A 186 8.27 9.95 17.34
N PHE A 187 9.42 10.57 17.06
CA PHE A 187 10.61 10.49 17.91
C PHE A 187 10.62 11.50 19.07
N SER A 188 9.62 12.35 19.19
CA SER A 188 9.47 13.24 20.35
C SER A 188 8.91 12.54 21.61
N SER A 189 8.30 11.35 21.45
CA SER A 189 7.79 10.52 22.55
C SER A 189 8.90 9.59 23.07
N PRO A 190 9.23 9.67 24.39
CA PRO A 190 10.19 8.74 24.99
C PRO A 190 9.79 7.27 24.84
N GLU A 191 8.51 6.96 24.96
CA GLU A 191 7.97 5.60 24.78
C GLU A 191 8.16 5.14 23.33
N GLY A 192 7.87 6.00 22.35
CA GLY A 192 8.07 5.70 20.95
C GLY A 192 9.54 5.44 20.59
N VAL A 193 10.47 6.15 21.21
CA VAL A 193 11.92 5.89 21.06
C VAL A 193 12.30 4.58 21.72
N LEU A 194 11.79 4.30 22.92
CA LEU A 194 12.08 3.08 23.66
C LEU A 194 11.64 1.83 22.87
N ASP A 195 10.42 1.81 22.34
CA ASP A 195 9.87 0.70 21.57
C ASP A 195 10.77 0.38 20.35
N ARG A 196 11.23 1.40 19.63
CA ARG A 196 12.15 1.25 18.49
C ARG A 196 13.49 0.70 18.89
N VAL A 197 14.10 1.26 19.96
CA VAL A 197 15.40 0.80 20.47
C VAL A 197 15.32 -0.65 20.94
N VAL A 198 14.24 -1.03 21.62
CA VAL A 198 14.01 -2.42 22.08
C VAL A 198 13.89 -3.33 20.88
N LEU A 199 13.08 -3.00 19.88
CA LEU A 199 12.87 -3.82 18.68
C LEU A 199 14.20 -4.02 17.91
N ASN A 200 14.94 -2.93 17.67
CA ASN A 200 16.21 -2.97 16.95
C ASN A 200 17.28 -3.78 17.74
N SER A 201 17.26 -3.70 19.06
CA SER A 201 18.21 -4.44 19.90
C SER A 201 17.90 -5.93 19.99
N LEU A 202 16.62 -6.32 19.96
CA LEU A 202 16.20 -7.71 19.98
C LEU A 202 16.46 -8.43 18.64
N PHE A 203 16.42 -7.68 17.52
CA PHE A 203 16.53 -8.23 16.18
C PHE A 203 17.62 -7.52 15.35
N PRO A 204 18.91 -7.57 15.77
CA PRO A 204 19.99 -6.78 15.16
C PRO A 204 20.40 -7.25 13.75
N ASP A 205 19.98 -8.44 13.33
CA ASP A 205 20.43 -9.13 12.11
C ASP A 205 19.37 -9.23 11.01
N ASN A 206 18.24 -8.54 11.17
CA ASN A 206 17.13 -8.58 10.19
C ASN A 206 16.48 -7.21 9.98
N ALA A 207 15.34 -7.16 9.28
CA ALA A 207 14.65 -5.90 8.94
C ALA A 207 14.20 -5.07 10.15
N TYR A 208 14.07 -5.69 11.32
CA TYR A 208 13.68 -5.01 12.55
C TYR A 208 14.86 -4.29 13.25
N SER A 209 16.09 -4.45 12.73
CA SER A 209 17.27 -3.72 13.23
C SER A 209 17.31 -2.24 12.80
N VAL A 210 16.45 -1.85 11.86
CA VAL A 210 16.39 -0.49 11.29
C VAL A 210 14.98 0.07 11.37
N GLU A 211 14.86 1.39 11.30
CA GLU A 211 13.58 2.09 11.31
C GLU A 211 13.03 2.25 9.89
N SER A 212 12.00 1.49 9.53
CA SER A 212 11.38 1.56 8.19
C SER A 212 10.66 2.89 7.94
N GLY A 213 10.14 3.52 8.97
CA GLY A 213 9.53 4.84 8.92
C GLY A 213 10.54 5.97 8.70
N GLY A 214 11.78 5.74 9.06
CA GLY A 214 12.90 6.68 8.95
C GLY A 214 13.28 7.35 10.26
N GLY A 215 14.58 7.36 10.58
CA GLY A 215 15.12 8.17 11.67
C GLY A 215 15.30 9.61 11.22
N PRO A 216 14.81 10.62 11.97
CA PRO A 216 14.91 12.03 11.55
C PRO A 216 16.33 12.49 11.23
N GLU A 217 17.32 11.94 11.92
CA GLU A 217 18.74 12.28 11.69
C GLU A 217 19.30 11.60 10.44
N VAL A 218 18.69 10.49 9.96
CA VAL A 218 19.16 9.66 8.86
C VAL A 218 18.38 9.92 7.56
N ILE A 219 17.11 10.33 7.65
CA ILE A 219 16.28 10.65 6.47
C ILE A 219 17.01 11.58 5.47
N PRO A 220 17.74 12.65 5.89
CA PRO A 220 18.43 13.54 4.96
C PRO A 220 19.61 12.92 4.20
N GLU A 221 20.01 11.70 4.53
CA GLU A 221 21.02 10.95 3.76
C GLU A 221 20.42 10.26 2.53
N LEU A 222 19.08 10.12 2.45
CA LEU A 222 18.41 9.49 1.33
C LEU A 222 18.53 10.37 0.07
N THR A 223 19.08 9.79 -0.98
CA THR A 223 19.14 10.45 -2.29
C THR A 223 17.94 10.06 -3.17
N TYR A 224 17.61 10.93 -4.12
CA TYR A 224 16.56 10.66 -5.10
C TYR A 224 16.81 9.38 -5.93
N GLU A 225 18.07 9.12 -6.28
CA GLU A 225 18.45 7.89 -6.98
C GLU A 225 18.17 6.63 -6.16
N GLN A 226 18.55 6.60 -4.88
CA GLN A 226 18.28 5.48 -3.97
C GLN A 226 16.77 5.25 -3.78
N PHE A 227 16.01 6.34 -3.72
CA PHE A 227 14.55 6.30 -3.64
C PHE A 227 13.95 5.65 -4.90
N LEU A 228 14.36 6.03 -6.10
CA LEU A 228 13.91 5.42 -7.35
C LEU A 228 14.33 3.96 -7.48
N ASP A 229 15.57 3.62 -7.08
CA ASP A 229 16.06 2.24 -7.12
C ASP A 229 15.29 1.32 -6.18
N PHE A 230 14.86 1.83 -5.03
CA PHE A 230 14.02 1.07 -4.10
C PHE A 230 12.66 0.74 -4.73
N HIS A 231 12.02 1.70 -5.40
CA HIS A 231 10.79 1.45 -6.13
C HIS A 231 10.98 0.41 -7.25
N ARG A 232 11.98 0.59 -8.12
CA ARG A 232 12.30 -0.36 -9.21
C ARG A 232 12.50 -1.78 -8.71
N LYS A 233 13.12 -1.92 -7.54
CA LYS A 233 13.45 -3.22 -6.95
C LYS A 233 12.25 -3.91 -6.33
N TYR A 234 11.43 -3.20 -5.57
CA TYR A 234 10.43 -3.81 -4.72
C TYR A 234 8.99 -3.70 -5.24
N TYR A 235 8.66 -2.69 -6.05
CA TYR A 235 7.31 -2.47 -6.58
C TYR A 235 7.13 -3.16 -7.94
N HIS A 236 7.24 -4.47 -7.90
CA HIS A 236 7.06 -5.32 -9.08
C HIS A 236 5.95 -6.36 -8.81
N PRO A 237 5.11 -6.72 -9.80
CA PRO A 237 4.03 -7.68 -9.59
C PRO A 237 4.48 -9.01 -8.98
N SER A 238 5.69 -9.51 -9.31
CA SER A 238 6.22 -10.75 -8.72
C SER A 238 6.51 -10.66 -7.22
N ASN A 239 6.66 -9.45 -6.67
CA ASN A 239 6.85 -9.17 -5.25
C ASN A 239 5.55 -8.73 -4.58
N SER A 240 4.43 -8.70 -5.31
CA SER A 240 3.16 -8.26 -4.77
C SER A 240 2.34 -9.41 -4.18
N TYR A 241 1.58 -9.06 -3.15
CA TYR A 241 0.56 -9.88 -2.51
C TYR A 241 -0.74 -9.09 -2.57
N ILE A 242 -1.69 -9.59 -3.36
CA ILE A 242 -2.99 -8.95 -3.55
C ILE A 242 -4.02 -9.72 -2.75
N TYR A 243 -4.87 -9.01 -2.04
CA TYR A 243 -6.02 -9.52 -1.30
C TYR A 243 -7.29 -8.84 -1.84
N ILE A 244 -8.32 -9.64 -2.09
CA ILE A 244 -9.65 -9.19 -2.54
C ILE A 244 -10.72 -9.93 -1.75
#